data_22ec48bb851fb56edba1455313834072
#
_entry.id   22ec48bb851fb56edba1455313834072
#
_cell.length_a   1.000
_cell.length_b   1.000
_cell.length_c   1.000
_cell.angle_alpha   90.00
_cell.angle_beta   90.00
_cell.angle_gamma   90.00
#
_symmetry.space_group_name_H-M   'P 1'
#
loop_
_entity.id
_entity.type
_entity.pdbx_description
1 polymer ?
#
loop_
_entity_poly.entity_id
_entity_poly.type
_entity_poly.pdbx_seq_one_letter_code
_entity_poly.pdbx_strand_id
1 'polypeptide(L)'
;MILIAALAEVYLIEAEANIEMADGNLELARTDINIIRNRVGMPDVVVTSQSGLRKALRYERTVELCNEGFRWFDLRRWGMASTVMTGKIYAPNQKGLMSNAKPSFDDNWHPAYSEGSSWDGKALNLRVYNTMKYIKGKDELWPLPQSEIDTNSAIIENNPGY
;
A
#
# COMPACT_ATOMS: atom_id res chain seq x y z
N MET A 1 -0.68 -9.93 -21.09
CA MET A 1 -0.89 -9.70 -19.64
C MET A 1 -0.04 -8.55 -19.11
N ILE A 2 1.24 -8.48 -19.44
CA ILE A 2 2.16 -7.39 -19.02
C ILE A 2 1.71 -6.01 -19.50
N LEU A 3 1.17 -5.89 -20.71
CA LEU A 3 0.75 -4.61 -21.28
C LEU A 3 -0.48 -3.99 -20.58
N ILE A 4 -1.38 -4.82 -20.04
CA ILE A 4 -2.59 -4.34 -19.34
C ILE A 4 -2.23 -3.81 -17.94
N ALA A 5 -1.33 -4.47 -17.24
CA ALA A 5 -0.84 -3.99 -15.94
C ALA A 5 -0.09 -2.64 -16.09
N ALA A 6 0.76 -2.51 -17.11
CA ALA A 6 1.45 -1.26 -17.41
C ALA A 6 0.49 -0.10 -17.72
N LEU A 7 -0.63 -0.35 -18.40
CA LEU A 7 -1.62 0.71 -18.69
C LEU A 7 -2.36 1.17 -17.43
N ALA A 8 -2.75 0.26 -16.54
CA ALA A 8 -3.37 0.61 -15.26
C ALA A 8 -2.43 1.46 -14.40
N GLU A 9 -1.15 1.12 -14.37
CA GLU A 9 -0.14 1.93 -13.67
C GLU A 9 -0.06 3.36 -14.21
N VAL A 10 -0.11 3.54 -15.55
CA VAL A 10 -0.06 4.87 -16.18
C VAL A 10 -1.25 5.72 -15.74
N TYR A 11 -2.47 5.20 -15.79
CA TYR A 11 -3.65 5.92 -15.29
C TYR A 11 -3.54 6.27 -13.81
N LEU A 12 -3.03 5.36 -12.98
CA LEU A 12 -2.86 5.61 -11.53
C LEU A 12 -1.74 6.63 -11.25
N ILE A 13 -0.71 6.72 -12.09
CA ILE A 13 0.32 7.77 -12.00
C ILE A 13 -0.28 9.12 -12.41
N GLU A 14 -1.03 9.19 -13.49
CA GLU A 14 -1.71 10.41 -13.95
C GLU A 14 -2.70 10.91 -12.89
N ALA A 15 -3.52 10.02 -12.35
CA ALA A 15 -4.44 10.34 -11.27
C ALA A 15 -3.71 10.89 -10.04
N GLU A 16 -2.60 10.26 -9.64
CA GLU A 16 -1.81 10.73 -8.50
C GLU A 16 -1.22 12.11 -8.74
N ALA A 17 -0.65 12.35 -9.92
CA ALA A 17 -0.11 13.64 -10.28
C ALA A 17 -1.20 14.74 -10.19
N ASN A 18 -2.38 14.50 -10.75
CA ASN A 18 -3.51 15.42 -10.69
C ASN A 18 -4.06 15.63 -9.27
N ILE A 19 -3.93 14.67 -8.38
CA ILE A 19 -4.33 14.81 -6.97
C ILE A 19 -3.31 15.65 -6.20
N GLU A 20 -2.01 15.49 -6.45
CA GLU A 20 -0.97 16.07 -5.60
C GLU A 20 -0.47 17.44 -6.11
N MET A 21 -0.68 17.79 -7.37
CA MET A 21 -0.32 19.09 -7.91
C MET A 21 -1.24 20.20 -7.38
N ALA A 22 -0.69 21.39 -7.18
CA ALA A 22 -1.45 22.55 -6.68
C ALA A 22 -2.55 23.01 -7.65
N ASP A 23 -2.32 22.85 -8.95
CA ASP A 23 -3.21 23.17 -10.07
C ASP A 23 -3.73 21.90 -10.77
N GLY A 24 -3.68 20.78 -10.09
CA GLY A 24 -4.08 19.48 -10.63
C GLY A 24 -5.58 19.38 -10.88
N ASN A 25 -5.94 18.57 -11.85
CA ASN A 25 -7.32 18.34 -12.24
C ASN A 25 -7.91 17.14 -11.48
N LEU A 26 -8.62 17.43 -10.38
CA LEU A 26 -9.24 16.38 -9.55
C LEU A 26 -10.32 15.57 -10.27
N GLU A 27 -10.99 16.17 -11.27
CA GLU A 27 -12.00 15.47 -12.08
C GLU A 27 -11.35 14.46 -13.03
N LEU A 28 -10.22 14.83 -13.65
CA LEU A 28 -9.43 13.91 -14.46
C LEU A 28 -8.91 12.75 -13.59
N ALA A 29 -8.35 13.05 -12.43
CA ALA A 29 -7.88 12.03 -11.50
C ALA A 29 -8.99 11.02 -11.11
N ARG A 30 -10.20 11.52 -10.86
CA ARG A 30 -11.37 10.67 -10.60
C ARG A 30 -11.74 9.81 -11.79
N THR A 31 -11.69 10.37 -12.99
CA THR A 31 -11.97 9.67 -14.24
C THR A 31 -10.98 8.53 -14.45
N ASP A 32 -9.69 8.76 -14.25
CA ASP A 32 -8.63 7.75 -14.41
C ASP A 32 -8.82 6.56 -13.45
N ILE A 33 -9.13 6.85 -12.19
CA ILE A 33 -9.45 5.81 -11.21
C ILE A 33 -10.68 5.00 -11.66
N ASN A 34 -11.71 5.67 -12.16
CA ASN A 34 -12.94 5.02 -12.59
C ASN A 34 -12.77 4.19 -13.87
N ILE A 35 -11.87 4.56 -14.77
CA ILE A 35 -11.52 3.72 -15.94
C ILE A 35 -11.06 2.34 -15.48
N ILE A 36 -10.20 2.27 -14.47
CA ILE A 36 -9.69 1.00 -13.92
C ILE A 36 -10.82 0.21 -13.25
N ARG A 37 -11.61 0.87 -12.42
CA ARG A 37 -12.73 0.25 -11.70
C ARG A 37 -13.81 -0.30 -12.63
N ASN A 38 -14.17 0.46 -13.66
CA ASN A 38 -15.19 0.08 -14.64
C ASN A 38 -14.76 -1.14 -15.47
N ARG A 39 -13.47 -1.31 -15.74
CA ARG A 39 -12.93 -2.49 -16.40
C ARG A 39 -13.33 -3.81 -15.74
N VAL A 40 -13.48 -3.79 -14.42
CA VAL A 40 -13.82 -4.97 -13.60
C VAL A 40 -15.22 -4.89 -12.98
N GLY A 41 -16.04 -3.95 -13.42
CA GLY A 41 -17.43 -3.79 -12.96
C GLY A 41 -17.58 -3.28 -11.53
N MET A 42 -16.56 -2.59 -10.99
CA MET A 42 -16.63 -1.96 -9.67
C MET A 42 -17.39 -0.63 -9.74
N PRO A 43 -18.12 -0.25 -8.69
CA PRO A 43 -18.78 1.05 -8.61
C PRO A 43 -17.81 2.21 -8.71
N ASP A 44 -18.25 3.31 -9.31
CA ASP A 44 -17.46 4.54 -9.43
C ASP A 44 -17.08 5.16 -8.09
N VAL A 45 -15.91 5.75 -8.04
CA VAL A 45 -15.50 6.68 -7.00
C VAL A 45 -16.27 7.99 -7.23
N VAL A 46 -17.08 8.38 -6.26
CA VAL A 46 -17.94 9.58 -6.32
C VAL A 46 -17.38 10.77 -5.53
N VAL A 47 -16.33 10.56 -4.73
CA VAL A 47 -15.70 11.63 -3.96
C VAL A 47 -15.01 12.63 -4.88
N THR A 48 -15.05 13.93 -4.51
CA THR A 48 -14.48 15.02 -5.29
C THR A 48 -13.39 15.78 -4.53
N SER A 49 -13.25 15.56 -3.24
CA SER A 49 -12.19 16.20 -2.45
C SER A 49 -10.83 15.57 -2.71
N GLN A 50 -9.77 16.38 -2.69
CA GLN A 50 -8.38 15.92 -2.84
C GLN A 50 -8.04 14.79 -1.85
N SER A 51 -8.39 14.95 -0.58
CA SER A 51 -8.14 13.93 0.45
C SER A 51 -8.91 12.63 0.19
N GLY A 52 -10.15 12.72 -0.27
CA GLY A 52 -10.96 11.56 -0.63
C GLY A 52 -10.41 10.82 -1.85
N LEU A 53 -10.03 11.57 -2.89
CA LEU A 53 -9.41 11.00 -4.08
C LEU A 53 -8.04 10.38 -3.79
N ARG A 54 -7.21 11.00 -2.95
CA ARG A 54 -5.95 10.42 -2.47
C ARG A 54 -6.16 9.08 -1.79
N LYS A 55 -7.17 8.98 -0.95
CA LYS A 55 -7.53 7.73 -0.29
C LYS A 55 -8.01 6.67 -1.29
N ALA A 56 -8.87 7.04 -2.21
CA ALA A 56 -9.36 6.15 -3.27
C ALA A 56 -8.23 5.66 -4.18
N LEU A 57 -7.34 6.55 -4.62
CA LEU A 57 -6.16 6.22 -5.41
C LEU A 57 -5.25 5.21 -4.71
N ARG A 58 -4.91 5.47 -3.45
CA ARG A 58 -4.03 4.58 -2.66
C ARG A 58 -4.63 3.18 -2.51
N TYR A 59 -5.93 3.10 -2.39
CA TYR A 59 -6.64 1.83 -2.39
C TYR A 59 -6.55 1.14 -3.75
N GLU A 60 -6.88 1.84 -4.81
CA GLU A 60 -6.87 1.27 -6.15
C GLU A 60 -5.47 0.76 -6.51
N ARG A 61 -4.41 1.53 -6.24
CA ARG A 61 -3.02 1.09 -6.42
C ARG A 61 -2.69 -0.18 -5.60
N THR A 62 -3.22 -0.28 -4.39
CA THR A 62 -2.97 -1.46 -3.54
C THR A 62 -3.59 -2.72 -4.10
N VAL A 63 -4.79 -2.61 -4.66
CA VAL A 63 -5.55 -3.75 -5.19
C VAL A 63 -5.12 -4.11 -6.61
N GLU A 64 -5.07 -3.12 -7.49
CA GLU A 64 -4.76 -3.31 -8.92
C GLU A 64 -3.33 -3.79 -9.13
N LEU A 65 -2.37 -3.21 -8.42
CA LEU A 65 -0.94 -3.54 -8.57
C LEU A 65 -0.47 -4.58 -7.51
N CYS A 66 -1.40 -5.38 -7.01
CA CYS A 66 -1.10 -6.43 -6.03
C CYS A 66 -0.12 -7.45 -6.63
N ASN A 67 0.92 -7.79 -5.87
CA ASN A 67 2.02 -8.69 -6.27
C ASN A 67 2.91 -8.21 -7.43
N GLU A 68 2.81 -6.94 -7.82
CA GLU A 68 3.70 -6.35 -8.83
C GLU A 68 4.92 -5.62 -8.24
N GLY A 69 5.07 -5.65 -6.92
CA GLY A 69 6.23 -5.06 -6.22
C GLY A 69 6.12 -3.58 -5.90
N PHE A 70 5.08 -2.88 -6.34
CA PHE A 70 4.92 -1.43 -6.16
C PHE A 70 4.64 -1.00 -4.72
N ARG A 71 3.96 -1.85 -3.93
CA ARG A 71 3.47 -1.49 -2.59
C ARG A 71 4.55 -0.97 -1.65
N TRP A 72 5.73 -1.58 -1.65
CA TRP A 72 6.87 -1.14 -0.83
C TRP A 72 7.29 0.28 -1.16
N PHE A 73 7.46 0.57 -2.45
CA PHE A 73 7.87 1.89 -2.93
C PHE A 73 6.80 2.94 -2.66
N ASP A 74 5.53 2.62 -2.90
CA ASP A 74 4.38 3.48 -2.63
C ASP A 74 4.32 3.90 -1.15
N LEU A 75 4.41 2.95 -0.23
CA LEU A 75 4.38 3.24 1.21
C LEU A 75 5.52 4.16 1.65
N ARG A 76 6.70 4.00 1.05
CA ARG A 76 7.86 4.85 1.37
C ARG A 76 7.68 6.27 0.83
N ARG A 77 7.35 6.43 -0.44
CA ARG A 77 7.18 7.74 -1.05
C ARG A 77 5.99 8.53 -0.49
N TRP A 78 4.96 7.83 0.00
CA TRP A 78 3.85 8.46 0.73
C TRP A 78 4.15 8.75 2.20
N GLY A 79 5.32 8.38 2.71
CA GLY A 79 5.70 8.52 4.12
C GLY A 79 4.90 7.63 5.07
N MET A 80 4.26 6.57 4.57
CA MET A 80 3.36 5.69 5.32
C MET A 80 4.03 4.41 5.83
N ALA A 81 5.25 4.13 5.40
CA ALA A 81 5.91 2.85 5.68
C ALA A 81 6.02 2.56 7.19
N SER A 82 6.40 3.56 7.98
CA SER A 82 6.53 3.38 9.45
C SER A 82 5.20 3.07 10.15
N THR A 83 4.08 3.56 9.61
CA THR A 83 2.74 3.30 10.16
C THR A 83 2.21 1.94 9.68
N VAL A 84 2.33 1.67 8.38
CA VAL A 84 1.75 0.48 7.74
C VAL A 84 2.57 -0.77 8.01
N MET A 85 3.90 -0.65 8.09
CA MET A 85 4.83 -1.77 8.23
C MET A 85 5.29 -2.00 9.67
N THR A 86 4.54 -1.53 10.64
CA THR A 86 4.79 -1.76 12.06
C THR A 86 3.55 -2.39 12.69
N GLY A 87 3.75 -3.47 13.43
CA GLY A 87 2.67 -4.13 14.15
C GLY A 87 2.53 -5.62 13.85
N LYS A 88 1.49 -6.21 14.35
CA LYS A 88 1.21 -7.64 14.21
C LYS A 88 0.62 -7.93 12.82
N ILE A 89 1.16 -8.93 12.15
CA ILE A 89 0.57 -9.52 10.94
C ILE A 89 -0.24 -10.73 11.38
N TYR A 90 -1.49 -10.76 10.95
CA TYR A 90 -2.40 -11.84 11.23
C TYR A 90 -2.53 -12.78 10.04
N ALA A 91 -2.61 -14.06 10.30
CA ALA A 91 -2.92 -15.09 9.32
C ALA A 91 -4.11 -15.91 9.80
N PRO A 92 -4.90 -16.47 8.88
CA PRO A 92 -5.96 -17.40 9.26
C PRO A 92 -5.36 -18.64 9.92
N ASN A 93 -6.02 -19.13 10.96
CA ASN A 93 -5.70 -20.44 11.54
C ASN A 93 -6.31 -21.52 10.64
N GLN A 94 -5.56 -22.58 10.33
CA GLN A 94 -5.92 -23.61 9.34
C GLN A 94 -7.32 -24.27 9.54
N LYS A 95 -7.90 -24.16 10.72
CA LYS A 95 -9.22 -24.74 11.05
C LYS A 95 -10.40 -23.76 10.92
N GLY A 96 -10.22 -22.56 10.38
CA GLY A 96 -11.25 -21.53 10.43
C GLY A 96 -11.25 -20.54 9.29
N LEU A 97 -10.88 -20.96 8.09
CA LEU A 97 -11.07 -20.14 6.89
C LEU A 97 -12.58 -19.90 6.69
N MET A 98 -13.01 -18.72 7.03
CA MET A 98 -14.37 -18.26 6.71
C MET A 98 -14.37 -17.79 5.26
N SER A 99 -15.04 -18.56 4.40
CA SER A 99 -15.08 -18.35 2.95
C SER A 99 -15.69 -17.00 2.52
N ASN A 100 -16.30 -16.25 3.42
CA ASN A 100 -17.03 -15.01 3.11
C ASN A 100 -16.62 -13.81 3.98
N ALA A 101 -15.54 -13.90 4.75
CA ALA A 101 -15.07 -12.76 5.53
C ALA A 101 -14.42 -11.73 4.61
N LYS A 102 -15.08 -10.61 4.42
CA LYS A 102 -14.48 -9.45 3.76
C LYS A 102 -13.79 -8.61 4.82
N PRO A 103 -12.46 -8.38 4.73
CA PRO A 103 -11.80 -7.50 5.67
C PRO A 103 -12.35 -6.08 5.54
N SER A 104 -12.60 -5.42 6.65
CA SER A 104 -12.65 -3.97 6.67
C SER A 104 -11.22 -3.43 6.62
N PHE A 105 -11.04 -2.28 6.00
CA PHE A 105 -9.76 -1.61 5.94
C PHE A 105 -9.83 -0.32 6.74
N ASP A 106 -8.78 -0.04 7.50
CA ASP A 106 -8.61 1.27 8.12
C ASP A 106 -8.26 2.35 7.07
N ASP A 107 -8.10 3.59 7.51
CA ASP A 107 -7.76 4.69 6.60
C ASP A 107 -6.37 4.56 5.95
N ASN A 108 -5.53 3.67 6.42
CA ASN A 108 -4.21 3.33 5.87
C ASN A 108 -4.22 2.05 5.04
N TRP A 109 -5.42 1.50 4.76
CA TRP A 109 -5.61 0.26 4.00
C TRP A 109 -4.94 -0.96 4.61
N HIS A 110 -4.85 -0.98 5.94
CA HIS A 110 -4.59 -2.21 6.66
C HIS A 110 -5.89 -3.00 6.80
N PRO A 111 -5.86 -4.31 6.64
CA PRO A 111 -6.96 -5.11 7.14
C PRO A 111 -7.10 -4.81 8.64
N ALA A 112 -8.24 -4.28 9.04
CA ALA A 112 -8.53 -3.95 10.43
C ALA A 112 -8.79 -5.22 11.26
N TYR A 113 -7.88 -6.16 11.21
CA TYR A 113 -7.93 -7.36 12.03
C TYR A 113 -7.14 -7.16 13.32
N SER A 114 -7.74 -7.53 14.41
CA SER A 114 -7.08 -7.74 15.69
C SER A 114 -7.40 -9.14 16.20
N GLU A 115 -6.62 -9.59 17.17
CA GLU A 115 -6.95 -10.81 17.92
C GLU A 115 -8.35 -10.66 18.51
N GLY A 116 -9.27 -11.61 18.25
CA GLY A 116 -10.66 -11.53 18.65
C GLY A 116 -11.60 -10.78 17.69
N SER A 117 -11.12 -10.30 16.53
CA SER A 117 -11.98 -9.69 15.51
C SER A 117 -13.08 -10.65 15.05
N SER A 118 -14.24 -10.10 14.75
CA SER A 118 -15.36 -10.84 14.19
C SER A 118 -15.81 -10.21 12.87
N TRP A 119 -16.37 -11.03 12.02
CA TRP A 119 -17.01 -10.61 10.79
C TRP A 119 -18.43 -11.19 10.74
N ASP A 120 -19.41 -10.32 10.50
CA ASP A 120 -20.81 -10.72 10.43
C ASP A 120 -21.26 -11.58 11.63
N GLY A 121 -20.85 -11.17 12.84
CA GLY A 121 -21.15 -11.85 14.10
C GLY A 121 -20.39 -13.16 14.32
N LYS A 122 -19.50 -13.57 13.40
CA LYS A 122 -18.67 -14.77 13.53
C LYS A 122 -17.24 -14.41 13.87
N ALA A 123 -16.69 -15.04 14.90
CA ALA A 123 -15.30 -14.83 15.30
C ALA A 123 -14.34 -15.22 14.18
N LEU A 124 -13.41 -14.34 13.85
CA LEU A 124 -12.32 -14.63 12.93
C LEU A 124 -11.26 -15.42 13.69
N ASN A 125 -10.98 -16.62 13.25
CA ASN A 125 -9.94 -17.46 13.83
C ASN A 125 -8.58 -17.06 13.27
N LEU A 126 -8.05 -15.94 13.78
CA LEU A 126 -6.77 -15.36 13.39
C LEU A 126 -5.69 -15.68 14.42
N ARG A 127 -4.49 -15.91 13.94
CA ARG A 127 -3.28 -16.00 14.76
C ARG A 127 -2.28 -14.94 14.34
N VAL A 128 -1.49 -14.45 15.27
CA VAL A 128 -0.33 -13.62 14.94
C VAL A 128 0.66 -14.50 14.18
N TYR A 129 0.88 -14.15 12.92
CA TYR A 129 1.85 -14.83 12.06
C TYR A 129 3.26 -14.26 12.26
N ASN A 130 3.35 -12.95 12.33
CA ASN A 130 4.60 -12.22 12.52
C ASN A 130 4.33 -10.86 13.16
N THR A 131 5.37 -10.24 13.70
CA THR A 131 5.32 -8.85 14.15
C THR A 131 6.38 -8.09 13.38
N MET A 132 5.92 -7.14 12.57
CA MET A 132 6.80 -6.26 11.82
C MET A 132 7.24 -5.08 12.67
N LYS A 133 8.47 -4.66 12.48
CA LYS A 133 9.01 -3.44 13.08
C LYS A 133 9.73 -2.65 11.99
N TYR A 134 9.19 -1.49 11.68
CA TYR A 134 9.82 -0.53 10.78
C TYR A 134 10.45 0.59 11.59
N ILE A 135 11.72 0.83 11.43
CA ILE A 135 12.48 1.85 12.14
C ILE A 135 12.64 3.05 11.22
N LYS A 136 11.87 4.12 11.49
CA LYS A 136 11.99 5.38 10.74
C LYS A 136 13.41 5.95 10.89
N GLY A 137 13.94 6.43 9.78
CA GLY A 137 15.32 6.94 9.69
C GLY A 137 16.36 5.87 9.35
N LYS A 138 16.02 4.58 9.50
CA LYS A 138 16.87 3.46 9.12
C LYS A 138 16.30 2.71 7.91
N ASP A 139 15.09 2.18 8.05
CA ASP A 139 14.51 1.25 7.06
C ASP A 139 14.01 1.95 5.78
N GLU A 140 14.09 3.28 5.71
CA GLU A 140 13.92 4.03 4.47
C GLU A 140 15.08 3.83 3.49
N LEU A 141 16.25 3.48 3.98
CA LEU A 141 17.44 3.29 3.16
C LEU A 141 17.89 1.83 3.23
N TRP A 142 18.59 1.39 2.20
CA TRP A 142 19.25 0.08 2.21
C TRP A 142 20.65 0.23 2.78
N PRO A 143 21.16 -0.77 3.50
CA PRO A 143 22.56 -0.76 3.90
C PRO A 143 23.46 -0.77 2.66
N LEU A 144 24.54 -0.02 2.71
CA LEU A 144 25.58 -0.12 1.70
C LEU A 144 26.34 -1.43 1.90
N PRO A 145 26.62 -2.19 0.81
CA PRO A 145 27.44 -3.38 0.92
C PRO A 145 28.81 -3.05 1.54
N GLN A 146 29.28 -3.88 2.45
CA GLN A 146 30.58 -3.64 3.11
C GLN A 146 31.72 -3.55 2.09
N SER A 147 31.68 -4.35 1.02
CA SER A 147 32.65 -4.30 -0.07
C SER A 147 32.77 -2.93 -0.74
N GLU A 148 31.65 -2.19 -0.84
CA GLU A 148 31.66 -0.84 -1.40
C GLU A 148 32.30 0.16 -0.45
N ILE A 149 32.02 0.03 0.85
CA ILE A 149 32.61 0.87 1.88
C ILE A 149 34.14 0.66 1.94
N ASP A 150 34.58 -0.60 1.84
CA ASP A 150 36.02 -0.96 1.93
C ASP A 150 36.82 -0.52 0.69
N THR A 151 36.15 -0.41 -0.48
CA THR A 151 36.84 -0.10 -1.74
C THR A 151 36.70 1.36 -2.17
N ASN A 152 35.66 2.04 -1.75
CA ASN A 152 35.41 3.43 -2.14
C ASN A 152 35.73 4.41 -1.00
N SER A 153 36.88 5.03 -1.05
CA SER A 153 37.33 5.98 -0.03
C SER A 153 36.44 7.23 0.14
N ALA A 154 35.50 7.47 -0.76
CA ALA A 154 34.51 8.53 -0.63
C ALA A 154 33.32 8.13 0.27
N ILE A 155 33.16 6.84 0.55
CA ILE A 155 32.12 6.31 1.44
C ILE A 155 32.77 5.96 2.78
N ILE A 156 32.60 6.81 3.77
CA ILE A 156 33.26 6.66 5.08
C ILE A 156 32.39 5.97 6.13
N GLU A 157 31.07 5.92 5.91
CA GLU A 157 30.12 5.29 6.83
C GLU A 157 28.91 4.75 6.07
N ASN A 158 28.19 3.83 6.69
CA ASN A 158 26.96 3.27 6.16
C ASN A 158 25.77 4.25 6.32
N ASN A 159 24.65 3.91 5.72
CA ASN A 159 23.40 4.64 5.94
C ASN A 159 22.99 4.60 7.43
N PRO A 160 22.26 5.62 7.92
CA PRO A 160 21.92 5.72 9.34
C PRO A 160 21.31 4.44 9.92
N GLY A 161 21.87 3.98 11.03
CA GLY A 161 21.35 2.81 11.76
C GLY A 161 21.90 1.45 11.33
N TYR A 162 22.83 1.43 10.36
CA TYR A 162 23.52 0.19 9.92
C TYR A 162 24.97 0.18 10.35
#